data_4af7f2584b80a718f0ea79f4b9e41b22
#
_entry.id   4af7f2584b80a718f0ea79f4b9e41b22
#
_cell.length_a   1.000
_cell.length_b   1.000
_cell.length_c   1.000
_cell.angle_alpha   90.00
_cell.angle_beta   90.00
_cell.angle_gamma   90.00
#
_symmetry.space_group_name_H-M   'P 1'
#
loop_
_entity.id
_entity.type
_entity.pdbx_description
1 polymer ?
#
loop_
_entity_poly.entity_id
_entity_poly.type
_entity_poly.pdbx_seq_one_letter_code
_entity_poly.pdbx_strand_id
1 'polypeptide(L)'
;LHTGDMIEGEVRTPKDGERYFALTKLDKVNDGPPEQNKHKVMFENLTPLFPKEQMKLERDGIKGEENITGRIIDIIAPIGKGQRALLVAPPKSGKTVMMQHIAHAISANYPDVHMMVLLVDERPEEVTEMQRTVKGEVIASTFDEPAARHVHVAEMVIERAKRLVELKKD
;
A
#
# COMPACT_ATOMS: atom_id res chain seq x y z
N LEU A 1 1.48 -11.39 -17.82
CA LEU A 1 2.04 -11.08 -16.51
C LEU A 1 2.76 -9.74 -16.58
N HIS A 2 2.54 -8.89 -15.59
CA HIS A 2 3.19 -7.60 -15.46
C HIS A 2 3.88 -7.51 -14.08
N THR A 3 4.83 -6.62 -13.96
CA THR A 3 5.42 -6.30 -12.67
C THR A 3 4.32 -5.88 -11.69
N GLY A 4 4.37 -6.39 -10.47
CA GLY A 4 3.35 -6.14 -9.45
C GLY A 4 2.20 -7.17 -9.41
N ASP A 5 2.05 -8.06 -10.41
CA ASP A 5 1.11 -9.17 -10.30
C ASP A 5 1.56 -10.15 -9.21
N MET A 6 0.62 -10.59 -8.38
CA MET A 6 0.82 -11.70 -7.45
C MET A 6 0.62 -13.02 -8.21
N ILE A 7 1.58 -13.92 -8.11
CA ILE A 7 1.53 -15.21 -8.80
C ILE A 7 1.63 -16.36 -7.80
N GLU A 8 0.86 -17.40 -8.05
CA GLU A 8 0.94 -18.68 -7.34
C GLU A 8 1.27 -19.76 -8.37
N GLY A 9 2.26 -20.61 -8.06
CA GLY A 9 2.69 -21.64 -9.00
C GLY A 9 3.93 -22.38 -8.55
N GLU A 10 4.42 -23.28 -9.39
CA GLU A 10 5.61 -24.06 -9.15
C GLU A 10 6.86 -23.32 -9.62
N VAL A 11 7.90 -23.31 -8.80
CA VAL A 11 9.20 -22.72 -9.11
C VAL A 11 10.29 -23.76 -9.05
N ARG A 12 11.31 -23.63 -9.89
CA ARG A 12 12.55 -24.40 -9.76
C ARG A 12 13.63 -23.58 -9.11
N THR A 13 14.54 -24.23 -8.45
CA THR A 13 15.75 -23.63 -7.90
C THR A 13 16.59 -22.98 -9.02
N PRO A 14 17.27 -21.87 -8.74
CA PRO A 14 18.20 -21.25 -9.66
C PRO A 14 19.31 -22.23 -10.06
N LYS A 15 19.69 -22.24 -11.33
CA LYS A 15 20.89 -22.92 -11.83
C LYS A 15 22.13 -22.03 -11.58
N ASP A 16 23.32 -22.61 -11.74
CA ASP A 16 24.56 -21.89 -11.62
C ASP A 16 24.55 -20.65 -12.53
N GLY A 17 24.76 -19.46 -11.91
CA GLY A 17 24.72 -18.17 -12.60
C GLY A 17 23.36 -17.47 -12.65
N GLU A 18 22.27 -18.13 -12.28
CA GLU A 18 20.94 -17.50 -12.14
C GLU A 18 20.77 -16.87 -10.76
N ARG A 19 20.21 -15.66 -10.70
CA ARG A 19 19.96 -14.94 -9.43
C ARG A 19 18.55 -15.15 -8.88
N TYR A 20 17.63 -15.67 -9.68
CA TYR A 20 16.20 -15.74 -9.36
C TYR A 20 15.64 -17.14 -9.61
N PHE A 21 14.60 -17.48 -8.86
CA PHE A 21 13.82 -18.67 -9.10
C PHE A 21 13.06 -18.53 -10.42
N ALA A 22 13.05 -19.59 -11.23
CA ALA A 22 12.28 -19.62 -12.47
C ALA A 22 10.92 -20.27 -12.24
N LEU A 23 9.86 -19.57 -12.63
CA LEU A 23 8.51 -20.12 -12.62
C LEU A 23 8.40 -21.22 -13.70
N THR A 24 7.99 -22.43 -13.30
CA THR A 24 7.80 -23.56 -14.20
C THR A 24 6.33 -23.81 -14.54
N LYS A 25 5.43 -23.48 -13.62
CA LYS A 25 4.00 -23.64 -13.81
C LYS A 25 3.28 -22.49 -13.13
N LEU A 26 2.29 -21.91 -13.79
CA LEU A 26 1.47 -20.82 -13.28
C LEU A 26 0.08 -21.35 -12.94
N ASP A 27 -0.30 -21.33 -11.68
CA ASP A 27 -1.59 -21.82 -11.23
C ASP A 27 -2.60 -20.66 -11.05
N LYS A 28 -2.16 -19.53 -10.45
CA LYS A 28 -3.02 -18.34 -10.26
C LYS A 28 -2.27 -17.04 -10.52
N VAL A 29 -3.03 -16.01 -10.87
CA VAL A 29 -2.58 -14.62 -10.99
C VAL A 29 -3.57 -13.74 -10.23
N ASN A 30 -3.10 -13.00 -9.23
CA ASN A 30 -3.93 -12.09 -8.41
C ASN A 30 -5.17 -12.81 -7.82
N ASP A 31 -4.93 -13.96 -7.21
CA ASP A 31 -5.94 -14.83 -6.55
C ASP A 31 -6.95 -15.49 -7.50
N GLY A 32 -6.86 -15.27 -8.82
CA GLY A 32 -7.75 -15.83 -9.82
C GLY A 32 -7.02 -16.71 -10.87
N PRO A 33 -7.77 -17.46 -11.68
CA PRO A 33 -7.19 -18.21 -12.79
C PRO A 33 -6.57 -17.26 -13.83
N PRO A 34 -5.48 -17.66 -14.50
CA PRO A 34 -4.74 -16.79 -15.44
C PRO A 34 -5.59 -16.20 -16.56
N GLU A 35 -6.65 -16.91 -16.98
CA GLU A 35 -7.56 -16.51 -18.06
C GLU A 35 -8.35 -15.24 -17.73
N GLN A 36 -8.74 -15.04 -16.47
CA GLN A 36 -9.49 -13.86 -16.03
C GLN A 36 -8.69 -12.58 -16.18
N ASN A 37 -7.38 -12.66 -16.12
CA ASN A 37 -6.50 -11.50 -16.25
C ASN A 37 -6.25 -11.03 -17.70
N LYS A 38 -6.73 -11.78 -18.71
CA LYS A 38 -6.52 -11.44 -20.14
C LYS A 38 -7.35 -10.23 -20.60
N HIS A 39 -8.46 -9.94 -19.95
CA HIS A 39 -9.43 -8.91 -20.35
C HIS A 39 -9.48 -7.70 -19.43
N LYS A 40 -8.51 -7.57 -18.50
CA LYS A 40 -8.44 -6.40 -17.61
C LYS A 40 -8.03 -5.15 -18.39
N VAL A 41 -8.61 -4.01 -18.01
CA VAL A 41 -8.19 -2.71 -18.53
C VAL A 41 -6.88 -2.33 -17.81
N MET A 42 -5.86 -2.01 -18.57
CA MET A 42 -4.57 -1.57 -18.02
C MET A 42 -4.71 -0.23 -17.31
N PHE A 43 -3.95 -0.02 -16.24
CA PHE A 43 -3.98 1.20 -15.43
C PHE A 43 -3.80 2.47 -16.28
N GLU A 44 -2.91 2.44 -17.25
CA GLU A 44 -2.59 3.56 -18.14
C GLU A 44 -3.77 3.95 -19.05
N ASN A 45 -4.74 3.05 -19.24
CA ASN A 45 -5.94 3.28 -20.06
C ASN A 45 -7.15 3.70 -19.21
N LEU A 46 -7.00 3.80 -17.88
CA LEU A 46 -8.07 4.27 -17.00
C LEU A 46 -8.18 5.80 -17.07
N THR A 47 -9.41 6.29 -17.09
CA THR A 47 -9.66 7.74 -17.05
C THR A 47 -9.54 8.25 -15.62
N PRO A 48 -8.62 9.20 -15.34
CA PRO A 48 -8.52 9.80 -14.01
C PRO A 48 -9.75 10.64 -13.70
N LEU A 49 -10.29 10.50 -12.50
CA LEU A 49 -11.43 11.26 -12.01
C LEU A 49 -11.06 12.06 -10.77
N PHE A 50 -11.74 13.19 -10.56
CA PHE A 50 -11.63 13.90 -9.29
C PHE A 50 -12.28 13.09 -8.16
N PRO A 51 -11.71 13.11 -6.94
CA PRO A 51 -12.31 12.49 -5.76
C PRO A 51 -13.71 13.06 -5.52
N LYS A 52 -14.73 12.19 -5.47
CA LYS A 52 -16.13 12.58 -5.22
C LYS A 52 -16.62 12.09 -3.87
N GLU A 53 -15.95 11.11 -3.28
CA GLU A 53 -16.32 10.47 -2.04
C GLU A 53 -15.25 10.72 -0.99
N GLN A 54 -15.66 11.30 0.15
CA GLN A 54 -14.75 11.55 1.27
C GLN A 54 -14.51 10.27 2.04
N MET A 55 -13.25 10.04 2.42
CA MET A 55 -12.86 9.03 3.40
C MET A 55 -12.85 9.67 4.79
N LYS A 56 -13.90 9.46 5.57
CA LYS A 56 -13.96 9.97 6.95
C LYS A 56 -12.98 9.24 7.85
N LEU A 57 -12.24 10.01 8.62
CA LEU A 57 -11.28 9.51 9.59
C LEU A 57 -11.81 9.56 11.03
N GLU A 58 -12.86 10.36 11.29
CA GLU A 58 -13.56 10.33 12.57
C GLU A 58 -14.19 8.94 12.78
N ARG A 59 -14.04 8.41 13.99
CA ARG A 59 -14.62 7.11 14.38
C ARG A 59 -15.63 7.31 15.49
N ASP A 60 -16.85 6.80 15.29
CA ASP A 60 -17.92 6.90 16.26
C ASP A 60 -17.60 6.09 17.53
N GLY A 61 -17.92 6.66 18.67
CA GLY A 61 -17.78 6.00 19.97
C GLY A 61 -16.35 5.90 20.52
N ILE A 62 -15.32 6.31 19.77
CA ILE A 62 -13.93 6.34 20.24
C ILE A 62 -13.59 7.71 20.79
N LYS A 63 -13.06 7.73 22.02
CA LYS A 63 -12.54 8.95 22.69
C LYS A 63 -11.01 8.87 22.72
N GLY A 64 -10.35 10.01 22.60
CA GLY A 64 -8.89 10.13 22.74
C GLY A 64 -8.22 10.82 21.57
N GLU A 65 -6.91 10.93 21.65
CA GLU A 65 -6.08 11.71 20.71
C GLU A 65 -6.19 11.19 19.26
N GLU A 66 -6.30 9.90 19.09
CA GLU A 66 -6.40 9.26 17.79
C GLU A 66 -7.65 9.73 17.02
N ASN A 67 -8.80 9.79 17.69
CA ASN A 67 -10.03 10.28 17.07
C ASN A 67 -10.03 11.79 16.87
N ILE A 68 -9.36 12.54 17.76
CA ILE A 68 -9.18 13.99 17.59
C ILE A 68 -8.35 14.28 16.33
N THR A 69 -7.29 13.50 16.08
CA THR A 69 -6.51 13.59 14.84
C THR A 69 -7.39 13.41 13.61
N GLY A 70 -8.22 12.36 13.59
CA GLY A 70 -9.15 12.08 12.48
C GLY A 70 -10.12 13.24 12.24
N ARG A 71 -10.75 13.75 13.30
CA ARG A 71 -11.69 14.90 13.22
C ARG A 71 -11.03 16.17 12.70
N ILE A 72 -9.80 16.47 13.14
CA ILE A 72 -9.07 17.65 12.68
C ILE A 72 -8.79 17.53 11.18
N ILE A 73 -8.34 16.37 10.71
CA ILE A 73 -8.07 16.15 9.29
C ILE A 73 -9.37 16.26 8.48
N ASP A 74 -10.46 15.67 8.93
CA ASP A 74 -11.76 15.72 8.24
C ASP A 74 -12.31 17.14 8.06
N ILE A 75 -11.96 18.05 8.98
CA ILE A 75 -12.40 19.47 8.94
C ILE A 75 -11.44 20.32 8.10
N ILE A 76 -10.12 20.17 8.30
CA ILE A 76 -9.13 21.08 7.72
C ILE A 76 -8.64 20.62 6.36
N ALA A 77 -8.44 19.30 6.18
CA ALA A 77 -7.86 18.70 4.98
C ALA A 77 -8.53 17.35 4.66
N PRO A 78 -9.83 17.34 4.34
CA PRO A 78 -10.57 16.10 4.09
C PRO A 78 -9.92 15.30 2.97
N ILE A 79 -9.82 13.98 3.16
CA ILE A 79 -9.22 13.05 2.21
C ILE A 79 -10.35 12.37 1.43
N GLY A 80 -10.23 12.33 0.12
CA GLY A 80 -11.17 11.60 -0.76
C GLY A 80 -10.55 10.34 -1.36
N LYS A 81 -11.39 9.40 -1.76
CA LYS A 81 -10.95 8.20 -2.50
C LYS A 81 -10.23 8.60 -3.79
N GLY A 82 -9.02 8.09 -3.99
CA GLY A 82 -8.16 8.44 -5.12
C GLY A 82 -7.40 9.76 -4.99
N GLN A 83 -7.53 10.48 -3.87
CA GLN A 83 -6.83 11.74 -3.64
C GLN A 83 -5.37 11.50 -3.25
N ARG A 84 -4.48 12.35 -3.78
CA ARG A 84 -3.10 12.45 -3.30
C ARG A 84 -3.02 13.55 -2.24
N ALA A 85 -2.48 13.22 -1.08
CA ALA A 85 -2.21 14.15 0.00
C ALA A 85 -0.72 14.13 0.36
N LEU A 86 -0.21 15.25 0.85
CA LEU A 86 1.16 15.37 1.33
C LEU A 86 1.14 15.79 2.80
N LEU A 87 1.80 15.01 3.66
CA LEU A 87 2.01 15.32 5.06
C LEU A 87 3.48 15.70 5.26
N VAL A 88 3.72 16.98 5.54
CA VAL A 88 5.05 17.52 5.80
C VAL A 88 5.19 17.82 7.29
N ALA A 89 6.21 17.25 7.90
CA ALA A 89 6.45 17.42 9.32
C ALA A 89 7.95 17.40 9.61
N PRO A 90 8.46 18.25 10.51
CA PRO A 90 9.85 18.19 10.95
C PRO A 90 10.12 16.87 11.72
N PRO A 91 11.39 16.48 11.85
CA PRO A 91 11.76 15.30 12.63
C PRO A 91 11.19 15.36 14.05
N LYS A 92 10.72 14.22 14.57
CA LYS A 92 10.19 14.05 15.94
C LYS A 92 8.93 14.88 16.25
N SER A 93 8.17 15.30 15.25
CA SER A 93 6.92 16.07 15.44
C SER A 93 5.64 15.23 15.43
N GLY A 94 5.76 13.91 15.45
CA GLY A 94 4.62 13.00 15.45
C GLY A 94 4.11 12.56 14.06
N LYS A 95 4.92 12.73 12.99
CA LYS A 95 4.56 12.28 11.63
C LYS A 95 4.10 10.81 11.62
N THR A 96 4.88 9.90 12.18
CA THR A 96 4.60 8.46 12.21
C THR A 96 3.31 8.17 12.99
N VAL A 97 3.11 8.83 14.13
CA VAL A 97 1.88 8.70 14.94
C VAL A 97 0.65 9.15 14.15
N MET A 98 0.74 10.29 13.45
CA MET A 98 -0.36 10.77 12.62
C MET A 98 -0.68 9.78 11.46
N MET A 99 0.33 9.20 10.82
CA MET A 99 0.14 8.17 9.80
C MET A 99 -0.53 6.92 10.37
N GLN A 100 -0.16 6.48 11.58
CA GLN A 100 -0.81 5.37 12.27
C GLN A 100 -2.28 5.68 12.56
N HIS A 101 -2.59 6.88 13.08
CA HIS A 101 -3.98 7.29 13.34
C HIS A 101 -4.83 7.28 12.06
N ILE A 102 -4.29 7.78 10.93
CA ILE A 102 -4.97 7.72 9.63
C ILE A 102 -5.20 6.27 9.20
N ALA A 103 -4.19 5.43 9.28
CA ALA A 103 -4.27 4.02 8.90
C ALA A 103 -5.29 3.25 9.76
N HIS A 104 -5.32 3.48 11.06
CA HIS A 104 -6.30 2.88 11.97
C HIS A 104 -7.72 3.35 11.66
N ALA A 105 -7.90 4.64 11.38
CA ALA A 105 -9.20 5.20 11.01
C ALA A 105 -9.73 4.59 9.71
N ILE A 106 -8.88 4.49 8.68
CA ILE A 106 -9.24 3.86 7.39
C ILE A 106 -9.58 2.38 7.60
N SER A 107 -8.75 1.63 8.32
CA SER A 107 -9.01 0.20 8.58
C SER A 107 -10.29 -0.05 9.36
N ALA A 108 -10.68 0.88 10.23
CA ALA A 108 -11.90 0.76 11.03
C ALA A 108 -13.17 1.15 10.25
N ASN A 109 -13.11 2.26 9.51
CA ASN A 109 -14.26 2.80 8.80
C ASN A 109 -14.48 2.16 7.43
N TYR A 110 -13.42 1.61 6.82
CA TYR A 110 -13.43 1.05 5.47
C TYR A 110 -12.71 -0.30 5.44
N PRO A 111 -13.29 -1.36 6.03
CA PRO A 111 -12.64 -2.67 6.15
C PRO A 111 -12.35 -3.37 4.81
N ASP A 112 -13.05 -2.97 3.75
CA ASP A 112 -12.90 -3.52 2.40
C ASP A 112 -11.79 -2.83 1.59
N VAL A 113 -11.23 -1.71 2.09
CA VAL A 113 -10.14 -0.99 1.43
C VAL A 113 -8.82 -1.73 1.62
N HIS A 114 -8.13 -1.99 0.53
CA HIS A 114 -6.82 -2.62 0.56
C HIS A 114 -5.75 -1.59 0.90
N MET A 115 -5.21 -1.66 2.10
CA MET A 115 -4.21 -0.72 2.59
C MET A 115 -2.80 -1.24 2.36
N MET A 116 -1.97 -0.38 1.77
CA MET A 116 -0.54 -0.61 1.62
C MET A 116 0.25 0.54 2.25
N VAL A 117 1.27 0.21 3.01
CA VAL A 117 2.19 1.17 3.63
C VAL A 117 3.59 0.89 3.10
N LEU A 118 4.17 1.90 2.45
CA LEU A 118 5.55 1.87 2.00
C LEU A 118 6.39 2.79 2.89
N LEU A 119 7.39 2.20 3.54
CA LEU A 119 8.36 2.91 4.37
C LEU A 119 9.72 2.89 3.68
N VAL A 120 10.25 4.06 3.36
CA VAL A 120 11.56 4.22 2.70
C VAL A 120 12.47 5.04 3.59
N ASP A 121 13.70 4.57 3.78
CA ASP A 121 14.71 5.22 4.62
C ASP A 121 14.26 5.38 6.09
N GLU A 122 13.39 4.48 6.54
CA GLU A 122 12.91 4.46 7.93
C GLU A 122 13.71 3.49 8.80
N ARG A 123 13.62 3.66 10.12
CA ARG A 123 14.34 2.82 11.08
C ARG A 123 13.65 1.46 11.25
N PRO A 124 14.40 0.35 11.48
CA PRO A 124 13.81 -0.97 11.67
C PRO A 124 12.77 -1.06 12.80
N GLU A 125 12.97 -0.31 13.89
CA GLU A 125 12.00 -0.24 14.99
C GLU A 125 10.68 0.40 14.57
N GLU A 126 10.70 1.47 13.73
CA GLU A 126 9.50 2.13 13.20
C GLU A 126 8.75 1.23 12.23
N VAL A 127 9.48 0.47 11.40
CA VAL A 127 8.90 -0.55 10.52
C VAL A 127 8.19 -1.63 11.33
N THR A 128 8.83 -2.15 12.37
CA THR A 128 8.26 -3.19 13.24
C THR A 128 7.01 -2.70 13.95
N GLU A 129 7.02 -1.47 14.43
CA GLU A 129 5.87 -0.84 15.07
C GLU A 129 4.70 -0.69 14.10
N MET A 130 4.95 -0.18 12.88
CA MET A 130 3.93 -0.05 11.84
C MET A 130 3.31 -1.41 11.48
N GLN A 131 4.13 -2.46 11.32
CA GLN A 131 3.65 -3.82 11.03
C GLN A 131 2.77 -4.39 12.14
N ARG A 132 3.00 -4.01 13.40
CA ARG A 132 2.19 -4.49 14.54
C ARG A 132 0.89 -3.73 14.71
N THR A 133 0.88 -2.46 14.35
CA THR A 133 -0.24 -1.55 14.65
C THR A 133 -1.19 -1.38 13.48
N VAL A 134 -0.72 -1.46 12.25
CA VAL A 134 -1.53 -1.21 11.05
C VAL A 134 -2.02 -2.52 10.42
N LYS A 135 -3.32 -2.58 10.16
CA LYS A 135 -3.92 -3.67 9.38
C LYS A 135 -3.77 -3.36 7.88
N GLY A 136 -2.71 -3.87 7.28
CA GLY A 136 -2.41 -3.65 5.87
C GLY A 136 -1.11 -4.31 5.46
N GLU A 137 -0.79 -4.23 4.19
CA GLU A 137 0.49 -4.71 3.65
C GLU A 137 1.56 -3.66 3.94
N VAL A 138 2.51 -3.94 4.83
CA VAL A 138 3.62 -3.03 5.17
C VAL A 138 4.89 -3.50 4.47
N ILE A 139 5.37 -2.68 3.56
CA ILE A 139 6.60 -2.92 2.79
C ILE A 139 7.61 -1.85 3.20
N ALA A 140 8.84 -2.26 3.45
CA ALA A 140 9.88 -1.36 3.90
C ALA A 140 11.21 -1.56 3.19
N SER A 141 11.95 -0.47 3.08
CA SER A 141 13.37 -0.46 2.79
C SER A 141 14.03 0.45 3.82
N THR A 142 14.84 -0.15 4.71
CA THR A 142 15.41 0.52 5.87
C THR A 142 16.63 1.35 5.52
N PHE A 143 17.00 2.30 6.39
CA PHE A 143 18.06 3.30 6.14
C PHE A 143 19.46 2.70 5.87
N ASP A 144 19.70 1.46 6.28
CA ASP A 144 20.94 0.71 6.07
C ASP A 144 21.04 0.03 4.69
N GLU A 145 19.94 0.04 3.92
CA GLU A 145 19.94 -0.51 2.57
C GLU A 145 20.47 0.51 1.54
N PRO A 146 21.08 0.05 0.43
CA PRO A 146 21.57 0.94 -0.62
C PRO A 146 20.43 1.64 -1.36
N ALA A 147 20.66 2.88 -1.84
CA ALA A 147 19.67 3.71 -2.54
C ALA A 147 18.97 3.01 -3.71
N ALA A 148 19.68 2.14 -4.44
CA ALA A 148 19.08 1.35 -5.52
C ALA A 148 17.99 0.39 -5.01
N ARG A 149 18.10 -0.09 -3.78
CA ARG A 149 17.09 -0.93 -3.15
C ARG A 149 15.82 -0.14 -2.84
N HIS A 150 15.96 1.10 -2.35
CA HIS A 150 14.83 2.00 -2.09
C HIS A 150 14.01 2.23 -3.36
N VAL A 151 14.69 2.55 -4.47
CA VAL A 151 14.04 2.76 -5.77
C VAL A 151 13.31 1.50 -6.22
N HIS A 152 13.98 0.35 -6.19
CA HIS A 152 13.39 -0.92 -6.62
C HIS A 152 12.15 -1.32 -5.81
N VAL A 153 12.21 -1.17 -4.49
CA VAL A 153 11.06 -1.46 -3.62
C VAL A 153 9.90 -0.51 -3.90
N ALA A 154 10.18 0.79 -4.08
CA ALA A 154 9.15 1.78 -4.40
C ALA A 154 8.47 1.48 -5.75
N GLU A 155 9.24 1.15 -6.79
CA GLU A 155 8.71 0.75 -8.10
C GLU A 155 7.83 -0.48 -8.00
N MET A 156 8.26 -1.51 -7.28
CA MET A 156 7.48 -2.73 -7.07
C MET A 156 6.14 -2.46 -6.39
N VAL A 157 6.12 -1.61 -5.36
CA VAL A 157 4.89 -1.25 -4.63
C VAL A 157 3.94 -0.45 -5.52
N ILE A 158 4.45 0.50 -6.30
CA ILE A 158 3.64 1.28 -7.24
C ILE A 158 3.03 0.38 -8.31
N GLU A 159 3.81 -0.51 -8.89
CA GLU A 159 3.30 -1.45 -9.91
C GLU A 159 2.26 -2.41 -9.31
N ARG A 160 2.47 -2.87 -8.06
CA ARG A 160 1.47 -3.68 -7.36
C ARG A 160 0.17 -2.92 -7.13
N ALA A 161 0.24 -1.66 -6.69
CA ALA A 161 -0.93 -0.82 -6.51
C ALA A 161 -1.71 -0.64 -7.82
N LYS A 162 -1.02 -0.41 -8.95
CA LYS A 162 -1.65 -0.36 -10.27
C LYS A 162 -2.40 -1.66 -10.60
N ARG A 163 -1.79 -2.83 -10.31
CA ARG A 163 -2.46 -4.15 -10.54
C ARG A 163 -3.72 -4.31 -9.70
N LEU A 164 -3.71 -3.84 -8.45
CA LEU A 164 -4.90 -3.87 -7.59
C LEU A 164 -6.03 -2.98 -8.13
N VAL A 165 -5.72 -1.77 -8.59
CA VAL A 165 -6.69 -0.87 -9.22
C VAL A 165 -7.30 -1.49 -10.49
N GLU A 166 -6.51 -2.17 -11.33
CA GLU A 166 -7.00 -2.89 -12.51
C GLU A 166 -7.99 -4.01 -12.15
N LEU A 167 -7.88 -4.56 -10.94
CA LEU A 167 -8.78 -5.57 -10.40
C LEU A 167 -10.00 -4.97 -9.68
N LYS A 168 -10.14 -3.64 -9.67
CA LYS A 168 -11.20 -2.91 -8.94
C LYS A 168 -11.18 -3.20 -7.44
N LYS A 169 -10.00 -3.42 -6.88
CA LYS A 169 -9.77 -3.42 -5.43
C LYS A 169 -9.46 -1.98 -5.02
N ASP A 170 -10.30 -1.44 -4.15
CA ASP A 170 -10.10 -0.09 -3.56
C ASP A 170 -9.05 -0.13 -2.47
#